data_f08bc95d7a035f0a78761167a043e187
#
_entry.id   f08bc95d7a035f0a78761167a043e187
#
_cell.length_a   1.000
_cell.length_b   1.000
_cell.length_c   1.000
_cell.angle_alpha   90.00
_cell.angle_beta   90.00
_cell.angle_gamma   90.00
#
_symmetry.space_group_name_H-M   'P 1'
#
loop_
_entity.id
_entity.type
_entity.pdbx_description
1 polymer ?
#
loop_
_entity_poly.entity_id
_entity_poly.type
_entity_poly.pdbx_seq_one_letter_code
_entity_poly.pdbx_strand_id
1 'polypeptide(L)'
;MTEHFDDPSANKVLVVDSDEIVLNALKEQLPPLGFHPTAVNSATLAQEHLATEIFAVVIIDGNLDGAGMELLEQARKAQPDCSRIMLASGIGVDELARVLESGLIYRYLTKPWMGNDLQVALVNATERYRMIKENEALQNRNMQLSEQMATGGEGVEQAGGSNVGGEGLAFDAINRMLYTFHPNLGNTALRAEALCKTVSEVMELTPEDSRTLALAAQAHDIGLMNTEVGVVRRWMRDPEKCTEEEMEVIKLHPSIGSDILLALDEDAFSVVAKVVNHHHENWDGTGYPDKLKGQTIPKLSRLLAPVIFYCNQNAADVQLIKY
;
A
#
# COMPACT_ATOMS: atom_id res chain seq x y z
N MET A 1 20.77 -6.72 13.29
CA MET A 1 21.13 -7.08 11.91
C MET A 1 19.83 -7.52 11.25
N THR A 2 19.19 -6.59 10.55
CA THR A 2 18.01 -6.89 9.73
C THR A 2 18.52 -7.66 8.51
N GLU A 3 18.18 -8.95 8.42
CA GLU A 3 18.35 -9.69 7.18
C GLU A 3 17.48 -8.99 6.13
N HIS A 4 18.11 -8.27 5.23
CA HIS A 4 17.46 -7.78 4.02
C HIS A 4 17.00 -9.02 3.25
N PHE A 5 15.71 -9.12 3.01
CA PHE A 5 15.12 -10.12 2.13
C PHE A 5 15.59 -9.81 0.70
N ASP A 6 16.67 -10.47 0.29
CA ASP A 6 17.28 -10.27 -1.04
C ASP A 6 16.54 -11.19 -2.03
N ASP A 7 15.39 -10.73 -2.52
CA ASP A 7 14.65 -11.43 -3.56
C ASP A 7 15.27 -11.08 -4.93
N PRO A 8 15.94 -12.03 -5.60
CA PRO A 8 16.59 -11.80 -6.88
C PRO A 8 15.60 -11.41 -8.00
N SER A 9 14.30 -11.63 -7.81
CA SER A 9 13.25 -11.24 -8.75
C SER A 9 12.81 -9.78 -8.57
N ALA A 10 13.13 -9.14 -7.45
CA ALA A 10 12.64 -7.80 -7.08
C ALA A 10 12.98 -6.70 -8.10
N ASN A 11 14.01 -6.88 -8.90
CA ASN A 11 14.44 -5.92 -9.94
C ASN A 11 14.23 -6.44 -11.37
N LYS A 12 13.64 -7.65 -11.55
CA LYS A 12 13.34 -8.18 -12.87
C LYS A 12 12.12 -7.52 -13.48
N VAL A 13 12.27 -7.05 -14.72
CA VAL A 13 11.19 -6.36 -15.46
C VAL A 13 11.00 -7.06 -16.81
N LEU A 14 9.79 -7.58 -17.05
CA LEU A 14 9.42 -8.04 -18.39
C LEU A 14 8.86 -6.87 -19.18
N VAL A 15 9.41 -6.65 -20.37
CA VAL A 15 8.97 -5.59 -21.31
C VAL A 15 8.39 -6.25 -22.55
N VAL A 16 7.17 -5.88 -22.91
CA VAL A 16 6.46 -6.45 -24.05
C VAL A 16 5.92 -5.34 -24.94
N ASP A 17 6.46 -5.24 -26.17
CA ASP A 17 6.08 -4.22 -27.14
C ASP A 17 6.41 -4.73 -28.55
N SER A 18 5.53 -4.52 -29.52
CA SER A 18 5.81 -4.90 -30.91
C SER A 18 6.79 -3.96 -31.61
N ASP A 19 7.02 -2.75 -31.05
CA ASP A 19 7.98 -1.78 -31.59
C ASP A 19 9.39 -2.00 -31.05
N GLU A 20 10.29 -2.42 -31.91
CA GLU A 20 11.72 -2.60 -31.60
C GLU A 20 12.40 -1.33 -31.09
N ILE A 21 11.95 -0.14 -31.48
CA ILE A 21 12.50 1.13 -30.99
C ILE A 21 12.20 1.29 -29.51
N VAL A 22 10.97 0.97 -29.10
CA VAL A 22 10.54 0.99 -27.71
C VAL A 22 11.30 -0.04 -26.88
N LEU A 23 11.43 -1.28 -27.39
CA LEU A 23 12.17 -2.34 -26.73
C LEU A 23 13.64 -1.97 -26.50
N ASN A 24 14.29 -1.42 -27.52
CA ASN A 24 15.70 -1.01 -27.42
C ASN A 24 15.88 0.18 -26.45
N ALA A 25 14.96 1.16 -26.49
CA ALA A 25 15.00 2.27 -25.54
C ALA A 25 14.89 1.79 -24.08
N LEU A 26 14.00 0.84 -23.79
CA LEU A 26 13.83 0.30 -22.43
C LEU A 26 15.00 -0.61 -22.02
N LYS A 27 15.57 -1.39 -22.95
CA LYS A 27 16.82 -2.16 -22.71
C LYS A 27 18.01 -1.27 -22.32
N GLU A 28 18.08 -0.06 -22.84
CA GLU A 28 19.15 0.91 -22.53
C GLU A 28 18.86 1.71 -21.25
N GLN A 29 17.61 2.09 -21.02
CA GLN A 29 17.24 2.98 -19.91
C GLN A 29 17.10 2.26 -18.56
N LEU A 30 16.68 0.99 -18.53
CA LEU A 30 16.39 0.27 -17.29
C LEU A 30 17.64 -0.16 -16.50
N PRO A 31 18.73 -0.67 -17.10
CA PRO A 31 19.90 -1.12 -16.34
C PRO A 31 20.60 -0.03 -15.53
N PRO A 32 20.78 1.22 -16.02
CA PRO A 32 21.34 2.30 -15.21
C PRO A 32 20.50 2.65 -13.97
N LEU A 33 19.20 2.30 -13.99
CA LEU A 33 18.28 2.49 -12.86
C LEU A 33 18.26 1.30 -11.87
N GLY A 34 19.08 0.26 -12.13
CA GLY A 34 19.18 -0.93 -11.30
C GLY A 34 18.16 -2.03 -11.63
N PHE A 35 17.49 -1.97 -12.78
CA PHE A 35 16.54 -2.98 -13.22
C PHE A 35 17.11 -3.93 -14.27
N HIS A 36 16.60 -5.15 -14.30
CA HIS A 36 17.02 -6.20 -15.24
C HIS A 36 15.89 -6.50 -16.23
N PRO A 37 15.91 -5.86 -17.43
CA PRO A 37 14.86 -6.03 -18.41
C PRO A 37 15.02 -7.33 -19.21
N THR A 38 13.94 -8.10 -19.32
CA THR A 38 13.71 -9.11 -20.34
C THR A 38 12.73 -8.51 -21.35
N ALA A 39 13.15 -8.29 -22.58
CA ALA A 39 12.35 -7.59 -23.58
C ALA A 39 11.96 -8.52 -24.72
N VAL A 40 10.68 -8.64 -24.98
CA VAL A 40 10.07 -9.51 -26.00
C VAL A 40 9.09 -8.74 -26.86
N ASN A 41 8.90 -9.16 -28.12
CA ASN A 41 8.09 -8.45 -29.09
C ASN A 41 6.72 -9.07 -29.37
N SER A 42 6.31 -10.05 -28.59
CA SER A 42 5.00 -10.70 -28.78
C SER A 42 4.41 -11.23 -27.48
N ALA A 43 3.06 -11.36 -27.46
CA ALA A 43 2.32 -11.92 -26.34
C ALA A 43 2.73 -13.38 -26.06
N THR A 44 3.01 -14.16 -27.08
CA THR A 44 3.41 -15.58 -26.95
C THR A 44 4.72 -15.72 -26.19
N LEU A 45 5.75 -14.95 -26.58
CA LEU A 45 7.03 -14.96 -25.87
C LEU A 45 6.89 -14.46 -24.42
N ALA A 46 6.04 -13.45 -24.22
CA ALA A 46 5.77 -12.96 -22.87
C ALA A 46 5.15 -14.03 -21.97
N GLN A 47 4.20 -14.83 -22.50
CA GLN A 47 3.59 -15.95 -21.77
C GLN A 47 4.61 -17.04 -21.40
N GLU A 48 5.53 -17.38 -22.31
CA GLU A 48 6.61 -18.33 -22.05
C GLU A 48 7.51 -17.86 -20.88
N HIS A 49 7.89 -16.57 -20.89
CA HIS A 49 8.67 -16.00 -19.80
C HIS A 49 7.89 -15.93 -18.50
N LEU A 50 6.62 -15.53 -18.53
CA LEU A 50 5.75 -15.50 -17.33
C LEU A 50 5.51 -16.89 -16.71
N ALA A 51 5.62 -17.95 -17.51
CA ALA A 51 5.48 -19.32 -17.03
C ALA A 51 6.79 -19.89 -16.42
N THR A 52 7.95 -19.33 -16.78
CA THR A 52 9.27 -19.89 -16.42
C THR A 52 10.08 -19.00 -15.48
N GLU A 53 9.78 -17.71 -15.43
CA GLU A 53 10.51 -16.74 -14.60
C GLU A 53 9.53 -15.88 -13.78
N ILE A 54 10.01 -15.37 -12.65
CA ILE A 54 9.25 -14.44 -11.78
C ILE A 54 9.72 -13.01 -12.05
N PHE A 55 8.77 -12.09 -12.21
CA PHE A 55 9.00 -10.68 -12.45
C PHE A 55 8.33 -9.82 -11.38
N ALA A 56 9.03 -8.80 -10.89
CA ALA A 56 8.44 -7.79 -10.02
C ALA A 56 7.52 -6.85 -10.80
N VAL A 57 7.88 -6.54 -12.04
CA VAL A 57 7.14 -5.62 -12.90
C VAL A 57 7.02 -6.21 -14.32
N VAL A 58 5.84 -6.06 -14.91
CA VAL A 58 5.62 -6.28 -16.34
C VAL A 58 5.18 -4.96 -16.97
N ILE A 59 5.89 -4.53 -18.01
CA ILE A 59 5.54 -3.37 -18.84
C ILE A 59 4.97 -3.92 -20.15
N ILE A 60 3.72 -3.58 -20.47
CA ILE A 60 3.01 -4.11 -21.64
C ILE A 60 2.52 -2.95 -22.50
N ASP A 61 2.77 -3.02 -23.81
CA ASP A 61 2.11 -2.15 -24.78
C ASP A 61 0.58 -2.42 -24.78
N GLY A 62 -0.22 -1.37 -24.56
CA GLY A 62 -1.67 -1.48 -24.46
C GLY A 62 -2.31 -2.02 -25.74
N ASN A 63 -1.73 -1.74 -26.90
CA ASN A 63 -2.20 -2.27 -28.17
C ASN A 63 -1.62 -3.67 -28.48
N LEU A 64 -0.29 -3.83 -28.42
CA LEU A 64 0.44 -5.07 -28.73
C LEU A 64 -0.24 -5.90 -29.85
N ASP A 65 -0.45 -5.28 -31.01
CA ASP A 65 -1.15 -5.88 -32.15
C ASP A 65 -2.56 -6.43 -31.82
N GLY A 66 -3.25 -5.77 -30.86
CA GLY A 66 -4.59 -6.13 -30.38
C GLY A 66 -4.62 -7.10 -29.20
N ALA A 67 -3.47 -7.61 -28.72
CA ALA A 67 -3.38 -8.60 -27.65
C ALA A 67 -3.01 -8.01 -26.26
N GLY A 68 -2.77 -6.70 -26.17
CA GLY A 68 -2.24 -6.07 -24.93
C GLY A 68 -3.12 -6.26 -23.69
N MET A 69 -4.43 -6.08 -23.84
CA MET A 69 -5.38 -6.26 -22.73
C MET A 69 -5.49 -7.71 -22.28
N GLU A 70 -5.52 -8.64 -23.22
CA GLU A 70 -5.57 -10.08 -22.90
C GLU A 70 -4.30 -10.53 -22.17
N LEU A 71 -3.14 -10.03 -22.61
CA LEU A 71 -1.86 -10.32 -21.97
C LEU A 71 -1.79 -9.75 -20.54
N LEU A 72 -2.36 -8.57 -20.28
CA LEU A 72 -2.47 -8.02 -18.92
C LEU A 72 -3.29 -8.92 -17.98
N GLU A 73 -4.40 -9.48 -18.49
CA GLU A 73 -5.21 -10.44 -17.72
C GLU A 73 -4.45 -11.74 -17.45
N GLN A 74 -3.73 -12.24 -18.44
CA GLN A 74 -2.92 -13.46 -18.32
C GLN A 74 -1.75 -13.25 -17.33
N ALA A 75 -1.06 -12.10 -17.40
CA ALA A 75 0.00 -11.74 -16.47
C ALA A 75 -0.54 -11.66 -15.02
N ARG A 76 -1.75 -11.10 -14.83
CA ARG A 76 -2.42 -11.07 -13.53
C ARG A 76 -2.71 -12.47 -12.98
N LYS A 77 -3.14 -13.39 -13.83
CA LYS A 77 -3.44 -14.78 -13.42
C LYS A 77 -2.17 -15.57 -13.13
N ALA A 78 -1.13 -15.40 -13.95
CA ALA A 78 0.13 -16.13 -13.80
C ALA A 78 0.95 -15.62 -12.59
N GLN A 79 1.01 -14.30 -12.41
CA GLN A 79 1.80 -13.65 -11.37
C GLN A 79 0.99 -12.50 -10.73
N PRO A 80 0.10 -12.80 -9.77
CA PRO A 80 -0.80 -11.80 -9.16
C PRO A 80 -0.07 -10.68 -8.43
N ASP A 81 1.10 -10.97 -7.85
CA ASP A 81 1.91 -10.02 -7.09
C ASP A 81 2.70 -9.05 -7.98
N CYS A 82 2.93 -9.45 -9.23
CA CYS A 82 3.63 -8.64 -10.21
C CYS A 82 2.88 -7.35 -10.49
N SER A 83 3.58 -6.21 -10.49
CA SER A 83 3.02 -4.92 -10.87
C SER A 83 2.96 -4.78 -12.39
N ARG A 84 1.77 -4.49 -12.92
CA ARG A 84 1.54 -4.35 -14.37
C ARG A 84 1.47 -2.88 -14.75
N ILE A 85 2.40 -2.43 -15.59
CA ILE A 85 2.45 -1.07 -16.15
C ILE A 85 2.03 -1.16 -17.61
N MET A 86 1.07 -0.35 -18.01
CA MET A 86 0.67 -0.24 -19.42
C MET A 86 1.36 0.95 -20.07
N LEU A 87 2.03 0.72 -21.19
CA LEU A 87 2.47 1.76 -22.10
C LEU A 87 1.45 1.88 -23.23
N ALA A 88 1.00 3.08 -23.58
CA ALA A 88 0.17 3.22 -24.78
C ALA A 88 0.28 4.61 -25.42
N SER A 89 -0.01 4.66 -26.70
CA SER A 89 -0.16 5.89 -27.48
C SER A 89 -1.65 6.16 -27.67
N GLY A 90 -2.15 7.31 -27.15
CA GLY A 90 -3.46 7.82 -27.54
C GLY A 90 -4.68 6.98 -27.12
N ILE A 91 -4.65 6.35 -25.95
CA ILE A 91 -5.83 5.68 -25.40
C ILE A 91 -6.93 6.71 -25.06
N GLY A 92 -8.19 6.40 -25.36
CA GLY A 92 -9.31 7.26 -25.00
C GLY A 92 -9.49 7.36 -23.47
N VAL A 93 -9.95 8.53 -22.99
CA VAL A 93 -10.13 8.76 -21.54
C VAL A 93 -11.08 7.73 -20.90
N ASP A 94 -12.19 7.39 -21.60
CA ASP A 94 -13.17 6.41 -21.11
C ASP A 94 -12.62 4.98 -21.08
N GLU A 95 -11.74 4.64 -22.01
CA GLU A 95 -11.09 3.34 -22.06
C GLU A 95 -10.01 3.23 -20.97
N LEU A 96 -9.21 4.28 -20.79
CA LEU A 96 -8.23 4.37 -19.70
C LEU A 96 -8.91 4.27 -18.33
N ALA A 97 -10.04 4.94 -18.13
CA ALA A 97 -10.81 4.86 -16.89
C ALA A 97 -11.23 3.41 -16.61
N ARG A 98 -11.81 2.72 -17.58
CA ARG A 98 -12.21 1.30 -17.45
C ARG A 98 -11.03 0.38 -17.12
N VAL A 99 -9.88 0.60 -17.75
CA VAL A 99 -8.68 -0.22 -17.50
C VAL A 99 -8.14 0.02 -16.09
N LEU A 100 -8.14 1.26 -15.60
CA LEU A 100 -7.74 1.59 -14.23
C LEU A 100 -8.72 1.03 -13.19
N GLU A 101 -10.03 1.12 -13.46
CA GLU A 101 -11.09 0.60 -12.57
C GLU A 101 -11.09 -0.93 -12.48
N SER A 102 -10.68 -1.62 -13.55
CA SER A 102 -10.61 -3.10 -13.58
C SER A 102 -9.53 -3.68 -12.64
N GLY A 103 -8.59 -2.85 -12.16
CA GLY A 103 -7.43 -3.28 -11.38
C GLY A 103 -6.42 -4.14 -12.16
N LEU A 104 -6.54 -4.20 -13.50
CA LEU A 104 -5.62 -4.94 -14.37
C LEU A 104 -4.24 -4.32 -14.40
N ILE A 105 -4.15 -3.00 -14.32
CA ILE A 105 -2.88 -2.28 -14.32
C ILE A 105 -2.65 -1.54 -13.01
N TYR A 106 -1.39 -1.50 -12.61
CA TYR A 106 -0.91 -0.69 -11.50
C TYR A 106 -0.75 0.77 -11.91
N ARG A 107 -0.20 1.01 -13.11
CA ARG A 107 0.05 2.35 -13.66
C ARG A 107 -0.04 2.36 -15.18
N TYR A 108 -0.42 3.53 -15.68
CA TYR A 108 -0.41 3.86 -17.11
C TYR A 108 0.70 4.89 -17.39
N LEU A 109 1.42 4.71 -18.49
CA LEU A 109 2.38 5.67 -19.03
C LEU A 109 2.10 5.90 -20.51
N THR A 110 2.19 7.15 -20.94
CA THR A 110 2.04 7.52 -22.36
C THR A 110 3.34 7.31 -23.13
N LYS A 111 3.23 6.90 -24.38
CA LYS A 111 4.35 6.94 -25.34
C LYS A 111 4.30 8.26 -26.13
N PRO A 112 5.42 9.01 -26.23
CA PRO A 112 6.69 8.81 -25.54
C PRO A 112 6.58 9.17 -24.04
N TRP A 113 7.27 8.39 -23.19
CA TRP A 113 7.33 8.66 -21.75
C TRP A 113 8.42 9.65 -21.38
N MET A 114 8.24 10.36 -20.29
CA MET A 114 9.33 11.13 -19.68
C MET A 114 10.19 10.20 -18.83
N GLY A 115 11.52 10.36 -18.90
CA GLY A 115 12.45 9.46 -18.18
C GLY A 115 12.19 9.37 -16.68
N ASN A 116 11.80 10.50 -16.06
CA ASN A 116 11.47 10.54 -14.65
C ASN A 116 10.16 9.78 -14.33
N ASP A 117 9.15 9.82 -15.19
CA ASP A 117 7.87 9.13 -14.97
C ASP A 117 8.04 7.62 -14.98
N LEU A 118 8.87 7.10 -15.89
CA LEU A 118 9.21 5.69 -15.97
C LEU A 118 9.97 5.23 -14.71
N GLN A 119 10.97 6.00 -14.29
CA GLN A 119 11.75 5.70 -13.08
C GLN A 119 10.85 5.65 -11.83
N VAL A 120 10.03 6.67 -11.61
CA VAL A 120 9.09 6.72 -10.47
C VAL A 120 8.10 5.56 -10.52
N ALA A 121 7.57 5.23 -11.72
CA ALA A 121 6.65 4.12 -11.88
C ALA A 121 7.30 2.78 -11.49
N LEU A 122 8.54 2.56 -11.92
CA LEU A 122 9.28 1.32 -11.65
C LEU A 122 9.69 1.18 -10.18
N VAL A 123 10.24 2.25 -9.58
CA VAL A 123 10.60 2.24 -8.16
C VAL A 123 9.38 1.89 -7.31
N ASN A 124 8.26 2.59 -7.50
CA ASN A 124 7.05 2.32 -6.74
C ASN A 124 6.48 0.91 -7.00
N ALA A 125 6.55 0.43 -8.24
CA ALA A 125 6.08 -0.90 -8.61
C ALA A 125 6.90 -2.02 -7.97
N THR A 126 8.23 -1.86 -7.90
CA THR A 126 9.14 -2.82 -7.27
C THR A 126 9.07 -2.78 -5.75
N GLU A 127 8.92 -1.61 -5.15
CA GLU A 127 8.67 -1.49 -3.71
C GLU A 127 7.38 -2.20 -3.30
N ARG A 128 6.30 -2.01 -4.08
CA ARG A 128 5.06 -2.77 -3.89
C ARG A 128 5.30 -4.28 -3.92
N TYR A 129 6.02 -4.77 -4.92
CA TYR A 129 6.33 -6.19 -5.04
C TYR A 129 7.12 -6.71 -3.82
N ARG A 130 8.16 -5.99 -3.41
CA ARG A 130 8.97 -6.34 -2.21
C ARG A 130 8.11 -6.42 -0.96
N MET A 131 7.24 -5.43 -0.73
CA MET A 131 6.33 -5.42 0.42
C MET A 131 5.40 -6.63 0.43
N ILE A 132 4.85 -7.03 -0.73
CA ILE A 132 4.01 -8.22 -0.84
C ILE A 132 4.82 -9.47 -0.45
N LYS A 133 6.03 -9.63 -0.99
CA LYS A 133 6.89 -10.78 -0.72
C LYS A 133 7.37 -10.84 0.72
N GLU A 134 7.72 -9.72 1.30
CA GLU A 134 8.11 -9.62 2.71
C GLU A 134 6.95 -9.99 3.64
N ASN A 135 5.74 -9.51 3.34
CA ASN A 135 4.53 -9.91 4.08
C ASN A 135 4.23 -11.41 3.95
N GLU A 136 4.34 -12.00 2.77
CA GLU A 136 4.18 -13.45 2.58
C GLU A 136 5.21 -14.24 3.40
N ALA A 137 6.46 -13.81 3.40
CA ALA A 137 7.52 -14.45 4.18
C ALA A 137 7.27 -14.35 5.69
N LEU A 138 6.82 -13.18 6.18
CA LEU A 138 6.45 -12.99 7.59
C LEU A 138 5.25 -13.85 8.00
N GLN A 139 4.24 -13.96 7.16
CA GLN A 139 3.07 -14.81 7.41
C GLN A 139 3.44 -16.29 7.48
N ASN A 140 4.26 -16.77 6.54
CA ASN A 140 4.74 -18.14 6.53
C ASN A 140 5.57 -18.46 7.79
N ARG A 141 6.41 -17.51 8.22
CA ARG A 141 7.19 -17.63 9.46
C ARG A 141 6.31 -17.67 10.70
N ASN A 142 5.27 -16.82 10.76
CA ASN A 142 4.31 -16.81 11.86
C ASN A 142 3.49 -18.10 11.90
N MET A 143 3.10 -18.65 10.76
CA MET A 143 2.38 -19.93 10.67
C MET A 143 3.26 -21.08 11.16
N GLN A 144 4.53 -21.15 10.74
CA GLN A 144 5.49 -22.15 11.21
C GLN A 144 5.75 -22.05 12.71
N LEU A 145 5.87 -20.84 13.27
CA LEU A 145 6.02 -20.64 14.70
C LEU A 145 4.77 -21.10 15.47
N SER A 146 3.57 -20.83 14.95
CA SER A 146 2.30 -21.27 15.55
C SER A 146 2.18 -22.81 15.52
N GLU A 147 2.59 -23.47 14.45
CA GLU A 147 2.62 -24.92 14.34
C GLU A 147 3.66 -25.55 15.29
N GLN A 148 4.84 -24.96 15.44
CA GLN A 148 5.85 -25.41 16.40
C GLN A 148 5.38 -25.26 17.85
N MET A 149 4.63 -24.20 18.17
CA MET A 149 4.02 -24.01 19.49
C MET A 149 2.88 -25.03 19.74
N ALA A 150 2.12 -25.40 18.70
CA ALA A 150 1.04 -26.37 18.80
C ALA A 150 1.54 -27.83 18.95
N THR A 151 2.74 -28.14 18.41
CA THR A 151 3.32 -29.51 18.46
C THR A 151 4.29 -29.71 19.61
N GLY A 152 4.71 -28.66 20.35
CA GLY A 152 5.64 -28.68 21.47
C GLY A 152 5.00 -28.74 22.87
N GLY A 153 3.74 -29.06 23.02
CA GLY A 153 2.99 -28.86 24.24
C GLY A 153 2.82 -30.16 25.09
N GLU A 154 3.75 -30.42 25.99
CA GLU A 154 3.42 -30.93 27.34
C GLU A 154 4.13 -30.03 28.36
N GLY A 155 3.35 -29.20 29.06
CA GLY A 155 3.71 -28.57 30.33
C GLY A 155 4.18 -27.13 30.32
N VAL A 156 3.29 -26.16 30.03
CA VAL A 156 3.35 -24.85 30.70
C VAL A 156 1.92 -24.43 31.08
N GLU A 157 1.69 -24.35 32.38
CA GLU A 157 0.46 -23.83 32.99
C GLU A 157 0.19 -22.39 32.54
N GLN A 158 -1.09 -22.11 32.39
CA GLN A 158 -1.74 -20.84 32.09
C GLN A 158 -1.05 -19.63 32.73
N ALA A 159 -0.31 -18.88 31.94
CA ALA A 159 -0.09 -17.46 32.16
C ALA A 159 -0.92 -16.74 31.06
N GLY A 160 -1.86 -15.91 31.50
CA GLY A 160 -2.88 -15.21 30.76
C GLY A 160 -2.66 -15.06 29.25
N GLY A 161 -3.42 -15.76 28.46
CA GLY A 161 -3.37 -15.69 27.01
C GLY A 161 -3.89 -14.36 26.52
N SER A 162 -2.97 -13.43 26.24
CA SER A 162 -3.27 -12.31 25.37
C SER A 162 -3.38 -12.87 23.94
N ASN A 163 -4.48 -12.54 23.28
CA ASN A 163 -4.88 -12.95 21.94
C ASN A 163 -3.99 -12.30 20.84
N VAL A 164 -2.66 -12.45 20.97
CA VAL A 164 -1.65 -11.75 20.14
C VAL A 164 -1.65 -12.21 18.69
N GLY A 165 -2.19 -13.40 18.38
CA GLY A 165 -2.21 -13.94 17.02
C GLY A 165 -3.40 -13.45 16.17
N GLY A 166 -4.55 -13.19 16.78
CA GLY A 166 -5.77 -12.78 16.05
C GLY A 166 -5.74 -11.31 15.61
N GLU A 167 -5.23 -10.43 16.44
CA GLU A 167 -5.17 -9.00 16.16
C GLU A 167 -4.20 -8.68 15.02
N GLY A 168 -3.01 -9.28 14.96
CA GLY A 168 -2.05 -9.09 13.87
C GLY A 168 -2.65 -9.44 12.51
N LEU A 169 -3.38 -10.56 12.41
CA LEU A 169 -4.06 -10.99 11.19
C LEU A 169 -5.15 -10.00 10.76
N ALA A 170 -5.90 -9.40 11.71
CA ALA A 170 -6.92 -8.42 11.40
C ALA A 170 -6.32 -7.14 10.78
N PHE A 171 -5.20 -6.64 11.33
CA PHE A 171 -4.55 -5.43 10.84
C PHE A 171 -3.80 -5.66 9.52
N ASP A 172 -3.24 -6.83 9.28
CA ASP A 172 -2.70 -7.21 7.97
C ASP A 172 -3.80 -7.23 6.90
N ALA A 173 -5.00 -7.73 7.26
CA ALA A 173 -6.15 -7.67 6.37
C ALA A 173 -6.58 -6.23 6.09
N ILE A 174 -6.65 -5.36 7.11
CA ILE A 174 -6.94 -3.92 6.97
C ILE A 174 -5.97 -3.26 6.01
N ASN A 175 -4.68 -3.47 6.17
CA ASN A 175 -3.66 -2.90 5.28
C ASN A 175 -3.82 -3.36 3.83
N ARG A 176 -4.11 -4.65 3.62
CA ARG A 176 -4.38 -5.18 2.27
C ARG A 176 -5.64 -4.56 1.66
N MET A 177 -6.69 -4.38 2.44
CA MET A 177 -7.94 -3.75 2.00
C MET A 177 -7.69 -2.29 1.62
N LEU A 178 -7.02 -1.50 2.45
CA LEU A 178 -6.62 -0.12 2.16
C LEU A 178 -5.77 -0.03 0.90
N TYR A 179 -4.77 -0.91 0.77
CA TYR A 179 -3.90 -0.97 -0.39
C TYR A 179 -4.67 -1.30 -1.67
N THR A 180 -5.62 -2.25 -1.60
CA THR A 180 -6.47 -2.65 -2.72
C THR A 180 -7.41 -1.52 -3.12
N PHE A 181 -7.98 -0.81 -2.15
CA PHE A 181 -8.86 0.33 -2.37
C PHE A 181 -8.11 1.52 -2.99
N HIS A 182 -6.96 1.89 -2.41
CA HIS A 182 -6.08 2.91 -2.95
C HIS A 182 -4.64 2.71 -2.46
N PRO A 183 -3.65 2.42 -3.35
CA PRO A 183 -2.28 2.09 -2.94
C PRO A 183 -1.61 3.12 -2.03
N ASN A 184 -1.88 4.42 -2.23
CA ASN A 184 -1.27 5.45 -1.39
C ASN A 184 -1.77 5.40 0.06
N LEU A 185 -3.03 4.97 0.31
CA LEU A 185 -3.54 4.82 1.67
C LEU A 185 -2.79 3.70 2.41
N GLY A 186 -2.65 2.53 1.78
CA GLY A 186 -1.87 1.43 2.35
C GLY A 186 -0.40 1.82 2.59
N ASN A 187 0.23 2.51 1.64
CA ASN A 187 1.61 2.99 1.80
C ASN A 187 1.75 4.04 2.90
N THR A 188 0.77 4.94 3.05
CA THR A 188 0.77 5.94 4.14
C THR A 188 0.60 5.26 5.48
N ALA A 189 -0.28 4.27 5.60
CA ALA A 189 -0.50 3.49 6.81
C ALA A 189 0.79 2.79 7.28
N LEU A 190 1.51 2.12 6.37
CA LEU A 190 2.80 1.46 6.68
C LEU A 190 3.89 2.43 7.10
N ARG A 191 4.01 3.59 6.43
CA ARG A 191 4.98 4.63 6.81
C ARG A 191 4.64 5.25 8.17
N ALA A 192 3.36 5.51 8.41
CA ALA A 192 2.89 6.04 9.68
C ALA A 192 3.16 5.06 10.82
N GLU A 193 2.94 3.76 10.62
CA GLU A 193 3.28 2.71 11.59
C GLU A 193 4.78 2.71 11.92
N ALA A 194 5.63 2.69 10.90
CA ALA A 194 7.08 2.69 11.08
C ALA A 194 7.56 3.94 11.87
N LEU A 195 7.01 5.11 11.54
CA LEU A 195 7.34 6.35 12.24
C LEU A 195 6.77 6.37 13.67
N CYS A 196 5.57 5.81 13.90
CA CYS A 196 4.99 5.66 15.23
C CYS A 196 5.85 4.78 16.14
N LYS A 197 6.52 3.75 15.63
CA LYS A 197 7.49 2.95 16.40
C LYS A 197 8.65 3.82 16.90
N THR A 198 9.24 4.64 16.02
CA THR A 198 10.30 5.58 16.38
C THR A 198 9.82 6.63 17.40
N VAL A 199 8.62 7.19 17.19
CA VAL A 199 8.01 8.15 18.13
C VAL A 199 7.79 7.49 19.50
N SER A 200 7.35 6.23 19.53
CA SER A 200 7.13 5.48 20.76
C SER A 200 8.43 5.31 21.58
N GLU A 201 9.53 5.02 20.90
CA GLU A 201 10.86 4.91 21.53
C GLU A 201 11.33 6.26 22.11
N VAL A 202 11.24 7.33 21.30
CA VAL A 202 11.67 8.68 21.72
C VAL A 202 10.82 9.24 22.86
N MET A 203 9.52 8.92 22.86
CA MET A 203 8.56 9.38 23.87
C MET A 203 8.46 8.45 25.08
N GLU A 204 9.28 7.38 25.12
CA GLU A 204 9.29 6.37 26.17
C GLU A 204 7.89 5.85 26.51
N LEU A 205 7.11 5.51 25.48
CA LEU A 205 5.74 4.99 25.66
C LEU A 205 5.79 3.59 26.28
N THR A 206 4.73 3.25 27.00
CA THR A 206 4.56 1.86 27.47
C THR A 206 4.43 0.91 26.26
N PRO A 207 4.76 -0.38 26.41
CA PRO A 207 4.56 -1.36 25.33
C PRO A 207 3.13 -1.40 24.80
N GLU A 208 2.13 -1.20 25.67
CA GLU A 208 0.71 -1.14 25.32
C GLU A 208 0.37 0.11 24.51
N ASP A 209 0.80 1.30 24.96
CA ASP A 209 0.61 2.56 24.23
C ASP A 209 1.31 2.52 22.86
N SER A 210 2.54 1.96 22.80
CA SER A 210 3.31 1.80 21.57
C SER A 210 2.59 0.90 20.56
N ARG A 211 2.07 -0.24 21.03
CA ARG A 211 1.26 -1.15 20.21
C ARG A 211 -0.02 -0.48 19.71
N THR A 212 -0.77 0.16 20.61
CA THR A 212 -2.00 0.89 20.27
C THR A 212 -1.74 1.96 19.22
N LEU A 213 -0.66 2.74 19.36
CA LEU A 213 -0.29 3.78 18.42
C LEU A 213 0.06 3.21 17.03
N ALA A 214 0.80 2.10 16.99
CA ALA A 214 1.15 1.41 15.74
C ALA A 214 -0.08 0.86 15.02
N LEU A 215 -0.99 0.20 15.75
CA LEU A 215 -2.24 -0.33 15.19
C LEU A 215 -3.17 0.80 14.71
N ALA A 216 -3.28 1.90 15.45
CA ALA A 216 -4.04 3.06 15.03
C ALA A 216 -3.45 3.71 13.76
N ALA A 217 -2.13 3.74 13.62
CA ALA A 217 -1.46 4.21 12.42
C ALA A 217 -1.77 3.35 11.18
N GLN A 218 -1.90 2.03 11.35
CA GLN A 218 -2.30 1.12 10.27
C GLN A 218 -3.75 1.32 9.83
N ALA A 219 -4.66 1.63 10.75
CA ALA A 219 -6.10 1.63 10.51
C ALA A 219 -6.72 3.03 10.37
N HIS A 220 -5.95 4.12 10.50
CA HIS A 220 -6.51 5.48 10.60
C HIS A 220 -7.45 5.85 9.44
N ASP A 221 -7.15 5.39 8.24
CA ASP A 221 -7.90 5.70 7.02
C ASP A 221 -8.90 4.60 6.58
N ILE A 222 -9.12 3.55 7.39
CA ILE A 222 -9.99 2.43 6.98
C ILE A 222 -11.41 2.88 6.67
N GLY A 223 -11.90 3.91 7.35
CA GLY A 223 -13.23 4.48 7.12
C GLY A 223 -13.40 5.12 5.74
N LEU A 224 -12.31 5.51 5.04
CA LEU A 224 -12.36 6.01 3.66
C LEU A 224 -12.87 4.97 2.67
N MET A 225 -12.80 3.68 3.00
CA MET A 225 -13.34 2.61 2.16
C MET A 225 -14.87 2.68 2.01
N ASN A 226 -15.54 3.39 2.91
CA ASN A 226 -16.98 3.67 2.79
C ASN A 226 -17.31 4.87 1.89
N THR A 227 -16.30 5.52 1.32
CA THR A 227 -16.44 6.67 0.45
C THR A 227 -16.17 6.27 -1.00
N GLU A 228 -16.87 6.89 -1.95
CA GLU A 228 -16.61 6.66 -3.37
C GLU A 228 -15.13 6.90 -3.70
N VAL A 229 -14.48 5.93 -4.34
CA VAL A 229 -13.04 5.98 -4.65
C VAL A 229 -12.64 7.20 -5.49
N GLY A 230 -13.54 7.70 -6.34
CA GLY A 230 -13.34 8.92 -7.12
C GLY A 230 -13.21 10.18 -6.25
N VAL A 231 -14.00 10.27 -5.20
CA VAL A 231 -13.96 11.35 -4.20
C VAL A 231 -12.65 11.26 -3.41
N VAL A 232 -12.29 10.06 -2.92
CA VAL A 232 -11.05 9.86 -2.19
C VAL A 232 -9.82 10.22 -3.05
N ARG A 233 -9.78 9.81 -4.31
CA ARG A 233 -8.70 10.17 -5.25
C ARG A 233 -8.61 11.67 -5.48
N ARG A 234 -9.74 12.37 -5.58
CA ARG A 234 -9.77 13.84 -5.74
C ARG A 234 -9.23 14.51 -4.51
N TRP A 235 -9.72 14.12 -3.33
CA TRP A 235 -9.26 14.65 -2.05
C TRP A 235 -7.76 14.47 -1.83
N MET A 236 -7.23 13.27 -2.09
CA MET A 236 -5.80 12.99 -1.93
C MET A 236 -4.91 13.79 -2.90
N ARG A 237 -5.40 14.11 -4.11
CA ARG A 237 -4.63 14.83 -5.12
C ARG A 237 -4.74 16.34 -4.97
N ASP A 238 -5.93 16.83 -4.69
CA ASP A 238 -6.25 18.26 -4.68
C ASP A 238 -7.51 18.50 -3.82
N PRO A 239 -7.36 18.59 -2.48
CA PRO A 239 -8.49 18.75 -1.55
C PRO A 239 -9.35 20.00 -1.86
N GLU A 240 -8.75 21.06 -2.43
CA GLU A 240 -9.44 22.31 -2.77
C GLU A 240 -10.45 22.14 -3.91
N LYS A 241 -10.36 21.04 -4.68
CA LYS A 241 -11.31 20.71 -5.74
C LYS A 241 -12.48 19.84 -5.30
N CYS A 242 -12.49 19.41 -4.05
CA CYS A 242 -13.63 18.73 -3.48
C CYS A 242 -14.76 19.71 -3.19
N THR A 243 -16.02 19.29 -3.42
CA THR A 243 -17.18 20.08 -3.00
C THR A 243 -17.33 20.05 -1.48
N GLU A 244 -18.17 20.93 -0.92
CA GLU A 244 -18.45 20.93 0.51
C GLU A 244 -19.08 19.60 0.96
N GLU A 245 -20.00 19.05 0.14
CA GLU A 245 -20.63 17.75 0.42
C GLU A 245 -19.62 16.61 0.41
N GLU A 246 -18.67 16.60 -0.56
CA GLU A 246 -17.61 15.60 -0.63
C GLU A 246 -16.68 15.70 0.58
N MET A 247 -16.33 16.93 1.01
CA MET A 247 -15.52 17.14 2.21
C MET A 247 -16.22 16.69 3.48
N GLU A 248 -17.54 16.88 3.61
CA GLU A 248 -18.30 16.37 4.75
C GLU A 248 -18.30 14.82 4.79
N VAL A 249 -18.43 14.17 3.63
CA VAL A 249 -18.32 12.70 3.55
C VAL A 249 -16.92 12.22 3.94
N ILE A 250 -15.86 12.89 3.47
CA ILE A 250 -14.48 12.59 3.85
C ILE A 250 -14.29 12.72 5.37
N LYS A 251 -14.81 13.78 5.99
CA LYS A 251 -14.67 14.00 7.44
C LYS A 251 -15.33 12.94 8.32
N LEU A 252 -16.19 12.09 7.76
CA LEU A 252 -16.80 10.97 8.50
C LEU A 252 -15.84 9.78 8.68
N HIS A 253 -14.75 9.69 7.91
CA HIS A 253 -13.91 8.49 7.94
C HIS A 253 -13.31 8.12 9.30
N PRO A 254 -12.97 9.07 10.21
CA PRO A 254 -12.48 8.66 11.52
C PRO A 254 -13.53 7.92 12.33
N SER A 255 -14.77 8.40 12.31
CA SER A 255 -15.88 7.77 13.02
C SER A 255 -16.25 6.42 12.40
N ILE A 256 -16.35 6.36 11.07
CA ILE A 256 -16.59 5.10 10.36
C ILE A 256 -15.46 4.10 10.62
N GLY A 257 -14.21 4.54 10.62
CA GLY A 257 -13.06 3.69 10.94
C GLY A 257 -13.11 3.14 12.36
N SER A 258 -13.49 3.97 13.31
CA SER A 258 -13.75 3.57 14.70
C SER A 258 -14.84 2.50 14.78
N ASP A 259 -15.98 2.70 14.11
CA ASP A 259 -17.09 1.75 14.09
C ASP A 259 -16.70 0.40 13.47
N ILE A 260 -15.92 0.42 12.39
CA ILE A 260 -15.39 -0.81 11.77
C ILE A 260 -14.52 -1.59 12.77
N LEU A 261 -13.61 -0.92 13.49
CA LEU A 261 -12.75 -1.56 14.48
C LEU A 261 -13.54 -2.17 15.64
N LEU A 262 -14.52 -1.45 16.16
CA LEU A 262 -15.40 -1.94 17.23
C LEU A 262 -16.26 -3.12 16.78
N ALA A 263 -16.71 -3.12 15.52
CA ALA A 263 -17.46 -4.24 14.94
C ALA A 263 -16.63 -5.50 14.73
N LEU A 264 -15.29 -5.37 14.59
CA LEU A 264 -14.38 -6.52 14.48
C LEU A 264 -14.19 -7.21 15.84
N ASP A 265 -13.88 -6.46 16.89
CA ASP A 265 -13.75 -6.92 18.27
C ASP A 265 -13.73 -5.69 19.22
N GLU A 266 -14.83 -5.45 19.91
CA GLU A 266 -14.99 -4.28 20.80
C GLU A 266 -13.98 -4.31 21.95
N ASP A 267 -13.78 -5.47 22.57
CA ASP A 267 -12.89 -5.61 23.73
C ASP A 267 -11.42 -5.39 23.33
N ALA A 268 -11.02 -5.94 22.18
CA ALA A 268 -9.63 -5.85 21.72
C ALA A 268 -9.29 -4.47 21.11
N PHE A 269 -10.24 -3.82 20.42
CA PHE A 269 -9.94 -2.63 19.62
C PHE A 269 -10.51 -1.32 20.17
N SER A 270 -11.17 -1.30 21.31
CA SER A 270 -11.80 -0.09 21.87
C SER A 270 -10.84 1.09 22.04
N VAL A 271 -9.58 0.83 22.48
CA VAL A 271 -8.57 1.88 22.65
C VAL A 271 -8.04 2.35 21.30
N VAL A 272 -7.79 1.43 20.35
CA VAL A 272 -7.35 1.75 18.98
C VAL A 272 -8.43 2.55 18.25
N ALA A 273 -9.67 2.12 18.31
CA ALA A 273 -10.85 2.80 17.73
C ALA A 273 -10.97 4.23 18.24
N LYS A 274 -10.78 4.46 19.54
CA LYS A 274 -10.76 5.79 20.12
C LYS A 274 -9.63 6.66 19.56
N VAL A 275 -8.46 6.11 19.35
CA VAL A 275 -7.33 6.85 18.74
C VAL A 275 -7.64 7.20 17.30
N VAL A 276 -8.19 6.25 16.52
CA VAL A 276 -8.61 6.44 15.13
C VAL A 276 -9.72 7.47 15.02
N ASN A 277 -10.73 7.45 15.90
CA ASN A 277 -11.81 8.44 15.86
C ASN A 277 -11.33 9.89 15.99
N HIS A 278 -10.24 10.13 16.72
CA HIS A 278 -9.82 11.49 17.08
C HIS A 278 -8.48 11.93 16.43
N HIS A 279 -8.00 11.25 15.39
CA HIS A 279 -6.72 11.58 14.77
C HIS A 279 -6.74 12.87 13.92
N HIS A 280 -7.92 13.40 13.61
CA HIS A 280 -8.12 14.69 12.96
C HIS A 280 -8.60 15.80 13.91
N GLU A 281 -8.53 15.57 15.23
CA GLU A 281 -8.76 16.63 16.20
C GLU A 281 -7.57 17.59 16.27
N ASN A 282 -7.87 18.89 16.33
CA ASN A 282 -6.87 19.95 16.43
C ASN A 282 -6.79 20.49 17.86
N TRP A 283 -5.61 20.83 18.31
CA TRP A 283 -5.38 21.34 19.66
C TRP A 283 -6.28 22.54 20.04
N ASP A 284 -6.62 23.38 19.08
CA ASP A 284 -7.46 24.56 19.24
C ASP A 284 -8.98 24.26 19.21
N GLY A 285 -9.39 23.03 18.90
CA GLY A 285 -10.78 22.60 18.79
C GLY A 285 -11.42 22.87 17.42
N THR A 286 -10.63 23.16 16.40
CA THR A 286 -11.09 23.31 15.00
C THR A 286 -11.15 22.00 14.24
N GLY A 287 -10.72 20.89 14.86
CA GLY A 287 -10.71 19.56 14.28
C GLY A 287 -12.08 18.88 14.20
N TYR A 288 -12.07 17.61 13.92
CA TYR A 288 -13.28 16.76 13.82
C TYR A 288 -12.98 15.33 14.30
N PRO A 289 -13.97 14.51 14.66
CA PRO A 289 -15.43 14.75 14.58
C PRO A 289 -16.00 15.53 15.78
N ASP A 290 -15.41 15.41 16.98
CA ASP A 290 -16.02 15.85 18.25
C ASP A 290 -15.59 17.27 18.67
N LYS A 291 -14.71 17.91 17.90
CA LYS A 291 -14.15 19.24 18.16
C LYS A 291 -13.50 19.34 19.56
N LEU A 292 -12.80 18.29 19.94
CA LEU A 292 -12.07 18.23 21.20
C LEU A 292 -10.97 19.27 21.24
N LYS A 293 -10.63 19.77 22.45
CA LYS A 293 -9.65 20.82 22.61
C LYS A 293 -8.57 20.47 23.63
N GLY A 294 -7.32 20.74 23.28
CA GLY A 294 -6.19 20.60 24.18
C GLY A 294 -6.03 19.18 24.70
N GLN A 295 -6.00 19.03 26.04
CA GLN A 295 -5.77 17.74 26.69
C GLN A 295 -6.99 16.80 26.67
N THR A 296 -8.17 17.27 26.25
CA THR A 296 -9.34 16.38 26.07
C THR A 296 -9.17 15.46 24.85
N ILE A 297 -8.31 15.82 23.89
CA ILE A 297 -7.90 14.93 22.79
C ILE A 297 -7.07 13.77 23.38
N PRO A 298 -7.38 12.51 23.06
CA PRO A 298 -6.61 11.36 23.55
C PRO A 298 -5.10 11.53 23.28
N LYS A 299 -4.26 11.16 24.24
CA LYS A 299 -2.79 11.32 24.14
C LYS A 299 -2.24 10.72 22.83
N LEU A 300 -2.64 9.48 22.51
CA LEU A 300 -2.14 8.79 21.33
C LEU A 300 -2.67 9.40 20.02
N SER A 301 -3.89 9.96 20.01
CA SER A 301 -4.38 10.70 18.83
C SER A 301 -3.56 11.97 18.58
N ARG A 302 -3.13 12.67 19.65
CA ARG A 302 -2.24 13.84 19.54
C ARG A 302 -0.84 13.48 19.03
N LEU A 303 -0.38 12.26 19.25
CA LEU A 303 0.89 11.75 18.71
C LEU A 303 0.71 11.27 17.25
N LEU A 304 -0.42 10.66 16.93
CA LEU A 304 -0.70 10.13 15.60
C LEU A 304 -0.90 11.25 14.56
N ALA A 305 -1.63 12.30 14.90
CA ALA A 305 -1.95 13.40 13.99
C ALA A 305 -0.72 14.01 13.28
N PRO A 306 0.36 14.44 13.97
CA PRO A 306 1.55 14.96 13.30
C PRO A 306 2.30 13.92 12.48
N VAL A 307 2.26 12.64 12.86
CA VAL A 307 2.86 11.54 12.09
C VAL A 307 2.15 11.39 10.76
N ILE A 308 0.80 11.35 10.76
CA ILE A 308 -0.01 11.26 9.55
C ILE A 308 0.21 12.50 8.67
N PHE A 309 0.18 13.67 9.27
CA PHE A 309 0.45 14.92 8.53
C PHE A 309 1.80 14.87 7.81
N TYR A 310 2.87 14.46 8.50
CA TYR A 310 4.19 14.30 7.90
C TYR A 310 4.19 13.27 6.76
N CYS A 311 3.56 12.11 6.96
CA CYS A 311 3.48 11.06 5.94
C CYS A 311 2.71 11.51 4.68
N ASN A 312 1.67 12.34 4.85
CA ASN A 312 0.88 12.86 3.74
C ASN A 312 1.62 13.95 2.95
N GLN A 313 2.35 14.84 3.61
CA GLN A 313 3.16 15.89 2.95
C GLN A 313 4.31 15.28 2.14
N ASN A 314 4.92 14.21 2.62
CA ASN A 314 6.05 13.56 1.97
C ASN A 314 5.64 12.39 1.04
N ALA A 315 4.37 12.24 0.74
CA ALA A 315 3.90 11.25 -0.24
C ALA A 315 4.45 11.49 -1.65
N ALA A 316 4.85 12.74 -1.97
CA ALA A 316 5.49 13.11 -3.24
C ALA A 316 7.03 13.06 -3.20
N ASP A 317 7.66 13.06 -2.01
CA ASP A 317 9.11 13.21 -1.82
C ASP A 317 9.78 11.94 -1.29
N VAL A 318 9.61 10.79 -1.97
CA VAL A 318 10.36 9.55 -1.65
C VAL A 318 11.88 9.71 -1.94
N GLN A 319 12.34 10.88 -2.38
CA GLN A 319 13.76 11.11 -2.71
C GLN A 319 14.67 11.56 -1.55
N LEU A 320 14.18 11.75 -0.33
CA LEU A 320 14.96 12.41 0.73
C LEU A 320 15.32 11.55 1.95
N ILE A 321 15.09 10.23 1.96
CA ILE A 321 15.63 9.37 3.02
C ILE A 321 16.64 8.38 2.41
N LYS A 322 17.75 8.94 1.93
CA LYS A 322 19.04 8.25 1.82
C LYS A 322 20.00 8.96 2.78
N TYR A 323 20.00 8.52 4.03
CA TYR A 323 21.17 8.63 4.91
C TYR A 323 21.13 7.49 5.93
#